data_6c0e9d477d40b34fce61802b9d2d0baf
#
_entry.id   6c0e9d477d40b34fce61802b9d2d0baf
#
_cell.length_a   1.000
_cell.length_b   1.000
_cell.length_c   1.000
_cell.angle_alpha   90.00
_cell.angle_beta   90.00
_cell.angle_gamma   90.00
#
_symmetry.space_group_name_H-M   'P 1'
#
loop_
_entity.id
_entity.type
_entity.pdbx_description
1 polymer ?
#
loop_
_entity_poly.entity_id
_entity_poly.type
_entity_poly.pdbx_seq_one_letter_code
_entity_poly.pdbx_strand_id
1 'polypeptide(L)'
;IDKEIYREAYVHGERTLAKEPIIKATHTFHDLLEIKIGIQFDYLLSQDVTLNINSTNAKRIIEGCYSQVLETLKTTCKVVERISKNRPTVLVTNFYGNMPVVLKEFSLDKYFATIVESSVVGLRKPDPQLFALGVNAIGLPAEDIVVIGDSYRKDIAPARSLGCKAVWLKRICWEEENIEQDKEPTA
;
A
#
# COMPACT_ATOMS: atom_id res chain seq x y z
N ILE A 1 -22.16 -9.24 -7.41
CA ILE A 1 -21.17 -10.31 -7.16
C ILE A 1 -21.14 -10.57 -5.66
N ASP A 2 -21.02 -11.83 -5.29
CA ASP A 2 -20.79 -12.22 -3.91
C ASP A 2 -19.46 -11.66 -3.40
N LYS A 3 -19.44 -11.28 -2.11
CA LYS A 3 -18.27 -10.62 -1.48
C LYS A 3 -17.05 -11.52 -1.46
N GLU A 4 -17.22 -12.82 -1.23
CA GLU A 4 -16.10 -13.76 -1.15
C GLU A 4 -15.51 -14.02 -2.53
N ILE A 5 -16.33 -14.15 -3.57
CA ILE A 5 -15.87 -14.30 -4.95
C ILE A 5 -15.07 -13.05 -5.39
N TYR A 6 -15.56 -11.86 -5.04
CA TYR A 6 -14.84 -10.63 -5.33
C TYR A 6 -13.50 -10.56 -4.57
N ARG A 7 -13.47 -11.02 -3.32
CA ARG A 7 -12.25 -11.10 -2.52
C ARG A 7 -11.22 -12.02 -3.17
N GLU A 8 -11.63 -13.17 -3.69
CA GLU A 8 -10.74 -14.08 -4.41
C GLU A 8 -10.13 -13.42 -5.65
N ALA A 9 -10.94 -12.72 -6.44
CA ALA A 9 -10.45 -11.96 -7.60
C ALA A 9 -9.47 -10.86 -7.19
N TYR A 10 -9.75 -10.15 -6.11
CA TYR A 10 -8.85 -9.13 -5.55
C TYR A 10 -7.50 -9.75 -5.14
N VAL A 11 -7.53 -10.85 -4.37
CA VAL A 11 -6.32 -11.54 -3.92
C VAL A 11 -5.54 -12.11 -5.10
N HIS A 12 -6.24 -12.65 -6.12
CA HIS A 12 -5.60 -13.11 -7.35
C HIS A 12 -4.84 -11.96 -8.04
N GLY A 13 -5.48 -10.81 -8.22
CA GLY A 13 -4.84 -9.62 -8.81
C GLY A 13 -3.59 -9.17 -8.05
N GLU A 14 -3.68 -9.10 -6.70
CA GLU A 14 -2.53 -8.74 -5.86
C GLU A 14 -1.35 -9.73 -6.01
N ARG A 15 -1.65 -11.04 -6.03
CA ARG A 15 -0.63 -12.08 -6.16
C ARG A 15 0.01 -12.09 -7.55
N THR A 16 -0.77 -11.87 -8.59
CA THR A 16 -0.28 -11.78 -9.97
C THR A 16 0.68 -10.60 -10.11
N LEU A 17 0.26 -9.41 -9.69
CA LEU A 17 1.09 -8.20 -9.76
C LEU A 17 2.33 -8.26 -8.85
N ALA A 18 2.29 -9.06 -7.78
CA ALA A 18 3.45 -9.25 -6.91
C ALA A 18 4.50 -10.21 -7.48
N LYS A 19 4.09 -11.12 -8.37
CA LYS A 19 4.96 -12.15 -8.96
C LYS A 19 5.48 -11.76 -10.33
N GLU A 20 4.65 -11.09 -11.13
CA GLU A 20 4.92 -10.79 -12.53
C GLU A 20 5.22 -9.29 -12.71
N PRO A 21 6.25 -8.93 -13.47
CA PRO A 21 6.64 -7.52 -13.68
C PRO A 21 5.74 -6.84 -14.74
N ILE A 22 4.42 -6.93 -14.54
CA ILE A 22 3.42 -6.33 -15.45
C ILE A 22 3.43 -4.80 -15.32
N ILE A 23 3.59 -4.32 -14.08
CA ILE A 23 3.64 -2.89 -13.81
C ILE A 23 5.03 -2.36 -14.16
N LYS A 24 5.08 -1.37 -15.04
CA LYS A 24 6.31 -0.70 -15.46
C LYS A 24 6.57 0.51 -14.55
N ALA A 25 7.82 0.86 -14.38
CA ALA A 25 8.23 2.03 -13.58
C ALA A 25 7.62 3.37 -14.07
N THR A 26 7.13 3.41 -15.30
CA THR A 26 6.49 4.58 -15.92
C THR A 26 4.98 4.63 -15.76
N HIS A 27 4.34 3.56 -15.27
CA HIS A 27 2.89 3.51 -15.09
C HIS A 27 2.43 4.44 -13.97
N THR A 28 1.41 5.23 -14.26
CA THR A 28 0.69 6.05 -13.29
C THR A 28 -0.15 5.17 -12.36
N PHE A 29 -0.75 5.76 -11.35
CA PHE A 29 -1.71 5.05 -10.50
C PHE A 29 -2.99 4.69 -11.27
N HIS A 30 -3.39 5.53 -12.23
CA HIS A 30 -4.51 5.23 -13.12
C HIS A 30 -4.22 3.99 -13.99
N ASP A 31 -3.03 3.92 -14.63
CA ASP A 31 -2.59 2.74 -15.40
C ASP A 31 -2.57 1.47 -14.54
N LEU A 32 -2.09 1.60 -13.28
CA LEU A 32 -2.09 0.50 -12.32
C LEU A 32 -3.52 0.00 -12.04
N LEU A 33 -4.48 0.91 -11.84
CA LEU A 33 -5.88 0.54 -11.62
C LEU A 33 -6.47 -0.18 -12.84
N GLU A 34 -6.22 0.30 -14.04
CA GLU A 34 -6.69 -0.34 -15.28
C GLU A 34 -6.19 -1.78 -15.37
N ILE A 35 -4.89 -1.99 -15.19
CA ILE A 35 -4.26 -3.31 -15.26
C ILE A 35 -4.81 -4.21 -14.16
N LYS A 36 -4.87 -3.73 -12.92
CA LYS A 36 -5.31 -4.51 -11.76
C LYS A 36 -6.77 -4.93 -11.86
N ILE A 37 -7.66 -4.02 -12.26
CA ILE A 37 -9.08 -4.31 -12.44
C ILE A 37 -9.27 -5.25 -13.64
N GLY A 38 -8.49 -5.10 -14.71
CA GLY A 38 -8.48 -6.05 -15.83
C GLY A 38 -8.19 -7.48 -15.37
N ILE A 39 -7.12 -7.69 -14.60
CA ILE A 39 -6.76 -9.02 -14.06
C ILE A 39 -7.88 -9.59 -13.18
N GLN A 40 -8.52 -8.75 -12.36
CA GLN A 40 -9.64 -9.17 -11.51
C GLN A 40 -10.86 -9.59 -12.35
N PHE A 41 -11.15 -8.88 -13.42
CA PHE A 41 -12.24 -9.21 -14.32
C PHE A 41 -11.98 -10.51 -15.10
N ASP A 42 -10.76 -10.69 -15.60
CA ASP A 42 -10.37 -11.93 -16.28
C ASP A 42 -10.52 -13.14 -15.34
N TYR A 43 -10.10 -12.99 -14.09
CA TYR A 43 -10.32 -14.02 -13.06
C TYR A 43 -11.80 -14.32 -12.85
N LEU A 44 -12.64 -13.30 -12.66
CA LEU A 44 -14.08 -13.48 -12.44
C LEU A 44 -14.77 -14.15 -13.64
N LEU A 45 -14.38 -13.79 -14.86
CA LEU A 45 -14.91 -14.44 -16.07
C LEU A 45 -14.49 -15.91 -16.15
N SER A 46 -13.28 -16.26 -15.70
CA SER A 46 -12.79 -17.64 -15.67
C SER A 46 -13.54 -18.53 -14.64
N GLN A 47 -14.23 -17.92 -13.68
CA GLN A 47 -15.05 -18.61 -12.67
C GLN A 47 -16.53 -18.72 -13.06
N ASP A 48 -16.87 -18.60 -14.35
CA ASP A 48 -18.25 -18.64 -14.87
C ASP A 48 -19.19 -17.61 -14.21
N VAL A 49 -18.64 -16.56 -13.63
CA VAL A 49 -19.43 -15.49 -13.06
C VAL A 49 -20.02 -14.69 -14.21
N THR A 50 -21.35 -14.75 -14.37
CA THR A 50 -22.06 -13.96 -15.38
C THR A 50 -21.96 -12.48 -15.03
N LEU A 51 -21.00 -11.80 -15.60
CA LEU A 51 -20.80 -10.37 -15.45
C LEU A 51 -21.17 -9.66 -16.74
N ASN A 52 -21.99 -8.64 -16.62
CA ASN A 52 -22.15 -7.69 -17.73
C ASN A 52 -20.93 -6.75 -17.77
N ILE A 53 -19.75 -7.35 -18.03
CA ILE A 53 -18.50 -6.60 -18.18
C ILE A 53 -18.48 -6.09 -19.62
N ASN A 54 -18.73 -4.80 -19.76
CA ASN A 54 -18.42 -4.06 -20.98
C ASN A 54 -17.40 -2.98 -20.66
N SER A 55 -16.74 -2.45 -21.69
CA SER A 55 -15.72 -1.42 -21.54
C SER A 55 -16.19 -0.18 -20.77
N THR A 56 -17.46 0.17 -20.91
CA THR A 56 -18.08 1.32 -20.22
C THR A 56 -18.19 1.07 -18.71
N ASN A 57 -18.59 -0.14 -18.31
CA ASN A 57 -18.70 -0.49 -16.88
C ASN A 57 -17.32 -0.60 -16.23
N ALA A 58 -16.35 -1.20 -16.93
CA ALA A 58 -14.97 -1.28 -16.46
C ALA A 58 -14.39 0.13 -16.22
N LYS A 59 -14.52 1.01 -17.21
CA LYS A 59 -14.07 2.40 -17.10
C LYS A 59 -14.73 3.13 -15.93
N ARG A 60 -16.04 2.96 -15.74
CA ARG A 60 -16.76 3.60 -14.61
C ARG A 60 -16.26 3.13 -13.25
N ILE A 61 -15.88 1.86 -13.12
CA ILE A 61 -15.32 1.33 -11.88
C ILE A 61 -13.92 1.91 -11.64
N ILE A 62 -13.06 1.94 -12.65
CA ILE A 62 -11.72 2.51 -12.56
C ILE A 62 -11.77 3.98 -12.15
N GLU A 63 -12.57 4.78 -12.84
CA GLU A 63 -12.75 6.20 -12.52
C GLU A 63 -13.35 6.42 -11.11
N GLY A 64 -14.28 5.55 -10.69
CA GLY A 64 -14.83 5.58 -9.34
C GLY A 64 -13.76 5.33 -8.27
N CYS A 65 -12.93 4.31 -8.47
CA CYS A 65 -11.79 4.00 -7.58
C CYS A 65 -10.77 5.16 -7.56
N TYR A 66 -10.41 5.67 -8.72
CA TYR A 66 -9.47 6.78 -8.84
C TYR A 66 -9.98 8.04 -8.14
N SER A 67 -11.25 8.41 -8.37
CA SER A 67 -11.89 9.54 -7.72
C SER A 67 -11.93 9.41 -6.19
N GLN A 68 -12.16 8.20 -5.67
CA GLN A 68 -12.15 7.95 -4.23
C GLN A 68 -10.75 8.15 -3.63
N VAL A 69 -9.71 7.76 -4.37
CA VAL A 69 -8.32 8.02 -3.96
C VAL A 69 -8.04 9.52 -3.92
N LEU A 70 -8.42 10.26 -4.98
CA LEU A 70 -8.25 11.72 -5.02
C LEU A 70 -8.94 12.42 -3.84
N GLU A 71 -10.14 11.98 -3.47
CA GLU A 71 -10.85 12.54 -2.32
C GLU A 71 -10.11 12.28 -1.00
N THR A 72 -9.61 11.06 -0.80
CA THR A 72 -8.81 10.69 0.37
C THR A 72 -7.53 11.52 0.45
N LEU A 73 -6.88 11.76 -0.67
CA LEU A 73 -5.64 12.53 -0.76
C LEU A 73 -5.80 14.00 -0.35
N LYS A 74 -6.97 14.60 -0.51
CA LYS A 74 -7.22 15.99 -0.07
C LYS A 74 -6.91 16.22 1.42
N THR A 75 -7.18 15.21 2.24
CA THR A 75 -6.87 15.25 3.68
C THR A 75 -5.46 14.75 3.95
N THR A 76 -5.08 13.63 3.33
CA THR A 76 -3.78 12.97 3.54
C THR A 76 -2.62 13.91 3.18
N CYS A 77 -2.69 14.60 2.04
CA CYS A 77 -1.64 15.56 1.62
C CYS A 77 -1.38 16.62 2.68
N LYS A 78 -2.42 17.19 3.29
CA LYS A 78 -2.27 18.22 4.35
C LYS A 78 -1.57 17.68 5.59
N VAL A 79 -1.85 16.42 5.95
CA VAL A 79 -1.21 15.77 7.11
C VAL A 79 0.25 15.49 6.82
N VAL A 80 0.55 14.88 5.67
CA VAL A 80 1.92 14.55 5.26
C VAL A 80 2.75 15.82 5.11
N GLU A 81 2.23 16.86 4.47
CA GLU A 81 2.87 18.17 4.38
C GLU A 81 3.23 18.75 5.75
N ARG A 82 2.30 18.69 6.71
CA ARG A 82 2.53 19.23 8.06
C ARG A 82 3.64 18.45 8.79
N ILE A 83 3.70 17.13 8.62
CA ILE A 83 4.71 16.30 9.26
C ILE A 83 6.08 16.56 8.62
N SER A 84 6.15 16.56 7.28
CA SER A 84 7.41 16.68 6.54
C SER A 84 8.10 18.03 6.70
N LYS A 85 7.37 19.10 7.06
CA LYS A 85 7.97 20.42 7.37
C LYS A 85 8.96 20.41 8.51
N ASN A 86 8.78 19.52 9.49
CA ASN A 86 9.56 19.53 10.72
C ASN A 86 10.29 18.21 11.00
N ARG A 87 10.07 17.19 10.17
CA ARG A 87 10.62 15.84 10.38
C ARG A 87 11.00 15.22 9.04
N PRO A 88 12.17 14.58 8.92
CA PRO A 88 12.46 13.77 7.74
C PRO A 88 11.45 12.64 7.65
N THR A 89 10.88 12.44 6.46
CA THR A 89 9.89 11.40 6.18
C THR A 89 10.42 10.46 5.11
N VAL A 90 10.25 9.16 5.32
CA VAL A 90 10.61 8.09 4.40
C VAL A 90 9.38 7.23 4.16
N LEU A 91 9.10 6.91 2.90
CA LEU A 91 8.04 5.98 2.54
C LEU A 91 8.60 4.57 2.45
N VAL A 92 8.06 3.64 3.25
CA VAL A 92 8.37 2.20 3.16
C VAL A 92 7.11 1.47 2.68
N THR A 93 7.17 0.86 1.50
CA THR A 93 5.96 0.32 0.88
C THR A 93 6.18 -1.03 0.18
N ASN A 94 5.14 -1.90 0.26
CA ASN A 94 5.00 -3.02 -0.66
C ASN A 94 4.31 -2.52 -1.92
N PHE A 95 5.07 -2.32 -3.00
CA PHE A 95 4.52 -1.81 -4.24
C PHE A 95 5.22 -2.44 -5.45
N TYR A 96 4.97 -1.95 -6.66
CA TYR A 96 5.25 -2.65 -7.91
C TYR A 96 6.40 -2.06 -8.74
N GLY A 97 7.16 -1.09 -8.23
CA GLY A 97 8.31 -0.47 -8.91
C GLY A 97 7.99 0.90 -9.54
N ASN A 98 6.77 1.39 -9.40
CA ASN A 98 6.32 2.66 -9.98
C ASN A 98 5.95 3.73 -8.93
N MET A 99 6.29 3.52 -7.67
CA MET A 99 5.93 4.46 -6.60
C MET A 99 6.40 5.90 -6.85
N PRO A 100 7.59 6.18 -7.40
CA PRO A 100 8.00 7.54 -7.71
C PRO A 100 7.05 8.26 -8.68
N VAL A 101 6.55 7.57 -9.70
CA VAL A 101 5.60 8.12 -10.68
C VAL A 101 4.24 8.37 -10.01
N VAL A 102 3.77 7.44 -9.20
CA VAL A 102 2.52 7.56 -8.44
C VAL A 102 2.59 8.74 -7.46
N LEU A 103 3.67 8.90 -6.73
CA LEU A 103 3.83 10.05 -5.83
C LEU A 103 3.86 11.38 -6.58
N LYS A 104 4.50 11.42 -7.73
CA LYS A 104 4.55 12.63 -8.58
C LYS A 104 3.17 12.95 -9.14
N GLU A 105 2.40 11.96 -9.61
CA GLU A 105 1.02 12.13 -10.07
C GLU A 105 0.16 12.82 -9.02
N PHE A 106 0.33 12.45 -7.75
CA PHE A 106 -0.42 13.02 -6.63
C PHE A 106 0.28 14.19 -5.92
N SER A 107 1.40 14.69 -6.47
CA SER A 107 2.20 15.78 -5.89
C SER A 107 2.66 15.52 -4.45
N LEU A 108 2.91 14.25 -4.12
CA LEU A 108 3.40 13.77 -2.82
C LEU A 108 4.91 13.53 -2.79
N ASP A 109 5.57 13.45 -3.93
CA ASP A 109 6.99 13.16 -4.09
C ASP A 109 7.91 14.07 -3.25
N LYS A 110 7.56 15.36 -3.18
CA LYS A 110 8.29 16.39 -2.43
C LYS A 110 8.29 16.22 -0.91
N TYR A 111 7.43 15.35 -0.39
CA TYR A 111 7.30 15.16 1.07
C TYR A 111 8.16 14.02 1.61
N PHE A 112 8.69 13.18 0.75
CA PHE A 112 9.48 12.02 1.16
C PHE A 112 10.93 12.18 0.71
N ALA A 113 11.87 12.19 1.67
CA ALA A 113 13.30 12.26 1.37
C ALA A 113 13.80 10.99 0.65
N THR A 114 13.17 9.85 0.93
CA THR A 114 13.52 8.55 0.35
C THR A 114 12.28 7.66 0.23
N ILE A 115 12.27 6.82 -0.80
CA ILE A 115 11.26 5.79 -1.01
C ILE A 115 11.96 4.43 -0.94
N VAL A 116 11.53 3.58 -0.02
CA VAL A 116 11.94 2.17 0.08
C VAL A 116 10.80 1.32 -0.43
N GLU A 117 10.93 0.85 -1.67
CA GLU A 117 9.89 0.11 -2.37
C GLU A 117 10.28 -1.35 -2.54
N SER A 118 9.38 -2.26 -2.14
CA SER A 118 9.66 -3.70 -2.05
C SER A 118 10.17 -4.32 -3.35
N SER A 119 9.57 -3.99 -4.49
CA SER A 119 9.96 -4.53 -5.79
C SER A 119 11.31 -4.02 -6.28
N VAL A 120 11.77 -2.86 -5.78
CA VAL A 120 13.07 -2.28 -6.14
C VAL A 120 14.19 -2.90 -5.31
N VAL A 121 13.95 -3.11 -4.01
CA VAL A 121 14.98 -3.60 -3.09
C VAL A 121 14.98 -5.12 -2.90
N GLY A 122 13.97 -5.83 -3.44
CA GLY A 122 13.86 -7.28 -3.31
C GLY A 122 13.43 -7.78 -1.93
N LEU A 123 13.05 -6.89 -1.03
CA LEU A 123 12.53 -7.18 0.31
C LEU A 123 11.06 -6.81 0.38
N ARG A 124 10.27 -7.49 1.22
CA ARG A 124 8.83 -7.24 1.32
C ARG A 124 8.33 -7.35 2.76
N LYS A 125 7.47 -6.41 3.18
CA LYS A 125 6.76 -6.53 4.46
C LYS A 125 6.05 -7.89 4.56
N PRO A 126 6.13 -8.61 5.67
CA PRO A 126 6.53 -8.16 7.01
C PRO A 126 8.02 -8.29 7.34
N ASP A 127 8.91 -8.50 6.39
CA ASP A 127 10.35 -8.57 6.67
C ASP A 127 10.83 -7.25 7.31
N PRO A 128 11.37 -7.28 8.54
CA PRO A 128 11.85 -6.07 9.19
C PRO A 128 13.03 -5.41 8.48
N GLN A 129 13.77 -6.15 7.65
CA GLN A 129 14.88 -5.59 6.89
C GLN A 129 14.42 -4.48 5.93
N LEU A 130 13.17 -4.56 5.42
CA LEU A 130 12.62 -3.48 4.60
C LEU A 130 12.51 -2.17 5.40
N PHE A 131 12.08 -2.23 6.66
CA PHE A 131 12.04 -1.06 7.56
C PHE A 131 13.44 -0.61 7.97
N ALA A 132 14.39 -1.55 8.17
CA ALA A 132 15.77 -1.20 8.47
C ALA A 132 16.41 -0.31 7.38
N LEU A 133 16.09 -0.52 6.11
CA LEU A 133 16.50 0.38 5.02
C LEU A 133 15.91 1.78 5.20
N GLY A 134 14.66 1.90 5.63
CA GLY A 134 14.02 3.18 5.94
C GLY A 134 14.65 3.88 7.14
N VAL A 135 14.95 3.15 8.21
CA VAL A 135 15.67 3.64 9.41
C VAL A 135 17.04 4.19 9.02
N ASN A 136 17.79 3.40 8.25
CA ASN A 136 19.12 3.82 7.78
C ASN A 136 19.06 5.09 6.91
N ALA A 137 18.02 5.21 6.06
CA ALA A 137 17.83 6.39 5.22
C ALA A 137 17.53 7.67 6.02
N ILE A 138 16.88 7.54 7.17
CA ILE A 138 16.65 8.68 8.09
C ILE A 138 17.92 9.06 8.84
N GLY A 139 18.78 8.10 9.17
CA GLY A 139 20.04 8.32 9.86
C GLY A 139 19.90 8.69 11.35
N LEU A 140 18.77 8.33 11.96
CA LEU A 140 18.51 8.49 13.40
C LEU A 140 18.46 7.13 14.10
N PRO A 141 18.71 7.07 15.43
CA PRO A 141 18.45 5.87 16.22
C PRO A 141 17.02 5.38 16.07
N ALA A 142 16.79 4.06 16.06
CA ALA A 142 15.47 3.48 15.84
C ALA A 142 14.44 3.95 16.87
N GLU A 143 14.87 4.13 18.13
CA GLU A 143 14.03 4.64 19.22
C GLU A 143 13.52 6.07 19.02
N ASP A 144 14.13 6.84 18.12
CA ASP A 144 13.70 8.19 17.77
C ASP A 144 12.82 8.23 16.53
N ILE A 145 12.62 7.08 15.88
CA ILE A 145 11.80 6.94 14.68
C ILE A 145 10.40 6.45 15.04
N VAL A 146 9.40 7.06 14.43
CA VAL A 146 8.01 6.63 14.54
C VAL A 146 7.55 6.07 13.20
N VAL A 147 7.16 4.79 13.18
CA VAL A 147 6.53 4.16 12.02
C VAL A 147 5.01 4.29 12.14
N ILE A 148 4.35 4.71 11.09
CA ILE A 148 2.89 4.82 11.01
C ILE A 148 2.41 3.83 9.94
N GLY A 149 1.51 2.93 10.29
CA GLY A 149 0.98 1.92 9.38
C GLY A 149 -0.41 1.44 9.77
N ASP A 150 -1.08 0.75 8.86
CA ASP A 150 -2.44 0.25 9.03
C ASP A 150 -2.52 -1.26 9.27
N SER A 151 -1.44 -2.00 9.06
CA SER A 151 -1.37 -3.44 9.34
C SER A 151 -0.46 -3.71 10.53
N TYR A 152 -1.02 -4.32 11.58
CA TYR A 152 -0.21 -4.72 12.73
C TYR A 152 0.91 -5.66 12.30
N ARG A 153 0.58 -6.73 11.59
CA ARG A 153 1.54 -7.75 11.16
C ARG A 153 2.58 -7.24 10.16
N LYS A 154 2.15 -6.38 9.20
CA LYS A 154 3.04 -5.94 8.12
C LYS A 154 3.84 -4.68 8.45
N ASP A 155 3.34 -3.83 9.36
CA ASP A 155 3.94 -2.53 9.63
C ASP A 155 4.41 -2.41 11.09
N ILE A 156 3.53 -2.68 12.04
CA ILE A 156 3.78 -2.36 13.45
C ILE A 156 4.76 -3.35 14.09
N ALA A 157 4.49 -4.65 13.96
CA ALA A 157 5.33 -5.68 14.57
C ALA A 157 6.79 -5.63 14.03
N PRO A 158 7.04 -5.57 12.70
CA PRO A 158 8.42 -5.49 12.21
C PRO A 158 9.11 -4.17 12.58
N ALA A 159 8.41 -3.04 12.62
CA ALA A 159 8.98 -1.78 13.07
C ALA A 159 9.41 -1.82 14.54
N ARG A 160 8.56 -2.39 15.41
CA ARG A 160 8.86 -2.55 16.84
C ARG A 160 10.02 -3.51 17.09
N SER A 161 10.17 -4.56 16.28
CA SER A 161 11.31 -5.49 16.40
C SER A 161 12.67 -4.83 16.14
N LEU A 162 12.68 -3.68 15.44
CA LEU A 162 13.87 -2.85 15.22
C LEU A 162 14.09 -1.80 16.33
N GLY A 163 13.19 -1.69 17.31
CA GLY A 163 13.22 -0.68 18.36
C GLY A 163 12.50 0.63 18.00
N CYS A 164 11.83 0.72 16.85
CA CYS A 164 11.06 1.90 16.48
C CYS A 164 9.80 2.05 17.33
N LYS A 165 9.40 3.30 17.57
CA LYS A 165 8.04 3.61 18.01
C LYS A 165 7.07 3.37 16.85
N ALA A 166 5.82 3.00 17.16
CA ALA A 166 4.85 2.72 16.11
C ALA A 166 3.47 3.27 16.45
N VAL A 167 2.79 3.77 15.44
CA VAL A 167 1.39 4.20 15.49
C VAL A 167 0.57 3.32 14.56
N TRP A 168 -0.36 2.58 15.13
CA TRP A 168 -1.25 1.73 14.37
C TRP A 168 -2.54 2.46 14.02
N LEU A 169 -2.76 2.72 12.74
CA LEU A 169 -3.99 3.29 12.20
C LEU A 169 -5.02 2.19 12.00
N LYS A 170 -5.79 1.86 13.03
CA LYS A 170 -6.85 0.86 12.93
C LYS A 170 -7.93 1.30 11.95
N ARG A 171 -8.18 0.47 10.94
CA ARG A 171 -9.27 0.62 9.97
C ARG A 171 -10.10 -0.65 9.91
N ILE A 172 -11.30 -0.55 9.33
CA ILE A 172 -12.05 -1.73 8.94
C ILE A 172 -11.28 -2.41 7.83
N CYS A 173 -10.75 -3.60 8.07
CA CYS A 173 -10.03 -4.42 7.10
C CYS A 173 -10.81 -5.70 6.78
N TRP A 174 -10.37 -6.40 5.71
CA TRP A 174 -11.00 -7.65 5.27
C TRP A 174 -10.75 -8.83 6.22
N GLU A 175 -9.63 -8.80 6.91
CA GLU A 175 -9.28 -9.75 7.96
C GLU A 175 -9.41 -9.02 9.28
N GLU A 176 -10.26 -9.53 10.18
CA GLU A 176 -10.11 -9.22 11.59
C GLU A 176 -8.77 -9.83 11.98
N GLU A 177 -7.72 -8.99 12.10
CA GLU A 177 -6.51 -9.42 12.79
C GLU A 177 -6.97 -9.78 14.21
N ASN A 178 -7.03 -11.06 14.53
CA ASN A 178 -7.38 -11.56 15.85
C ASN A 178 -6.28 -11.12 16.83
N ILE A 179 -6.49 -9.95 17.43
CA ILE A 179 -5.55 -9.26 18.32
C ILE A 179 -5.47 -9.93 19.69
N GLU A 180 -6.33 -10.91 19.96
CA GLU A 180 -6.38 -11.61 21.26
C GLU A 180 -5.09 -12.39 21.60
N GLN A 181 -4.18 -12.61 20.64
CA GLN A 181 -2.93 -13.33 20.88
C GLN A 181 -1.70 -12.45 21.12
N ASP A 182 -1.75 -11.18 20.79
CA ASP A 182 -0.65 -10.25 21.07
C ASP A 182 -0.97 -9.38 22.28
N LYS A 183 -0.72 -9.94 23.46
CA LYS A 183 -0.70 -9.14 24.69
C LYS A 183 0.24 -7.96 24.52
N GLU A 184 -0.30 -6.75 24.63
CA GLU A 184 0.52 -5.55 24.75
C GLU A 184 1.60 -5.78 25.79
N PRO A 185 2.88 -5.56 25.49
CA PRO A 185 3.82 -5.33 26.56
C PRO A 185 3.41 -3.99 27.17
N THR A 186 2.92 -4.07 28.41
CA THR A 186 2.77 -2.92 29.30
C THR A 186 4.00 -2.02 29.24
N ALA A 187 3.75 -0.73 29.22
CA ALA A 187 4.65 0.41 29.18
C ALA A 187 5.96 0.24 29.94
#